data_6f2525791e5692e645cb8a892009fef5
#
_entry.id   6f2525791e5692e645cb8a892009fef5
#
_cell.length_a   1.000
_cell.length_b   1.000
_cell.length_c   1.000
_cell.angle_alpha   90.00
_cell.angle_beta   90.00
_cell.angle_gamma   90.00
#
_symmetry.space_group_name_H-M   'P 1'
#
loop_
_entity.id
_entity.type
_entity.pdbx_description
1 polymer ?
#
loop_
_entity_poly.entity_id
_entity_poly.type
_entity_poly.pdbx_seq_one_letter_code
_entity_poly.pdbx_strand_id
1 'polypeptide(L)'
;MSAFEARPPYRSYAAILGLYAAGLAGAGALSRALDRDPQCQTALDLGVLGLATFKVARTLSRDTVASFVREPFVRGDARSGDEEPVRTGGFDEAIGELVTCTRCIGTWAAAGLASTQILAPRFGRLLTWSLGAAAANDFLQAGFAALTAKANELEVD
;
A
#
# COMPACT_ATOMS: atom_id res chain seq x y z
N MET A 1 33.44 -5.31 -17.99
CA MET A 1 33.19 -5.92 -16.66
C MET A 1 31.70 -6.18 -16.60
N SER A 2 31.29 -7.43 -16.83
CA SER A 2 29.89 -7.85 -16.78
C SER A 2 29.39 -7.71 -15.32
N ALA A 3 28.40 -6.85 -15.11
CA ALA A 3 27.65 -6.83 -13.88
C ALA A 3 27.10 -8.25 -13.66
N PHE A 4 27.57 -8.91 -12.63
CA PHE A 4 26.94 -10.12 -12.13
C PHE A 4 25.52 -9.71 -11.72
N GLU A 5 24.54 -9.98 -12.55
CA GLU A 5 23.14 -9.87 -12.13
C GLU A 5 22.94 -10.86 -10.98
N ALA A 6 22.90 -10.31 -9.77
CA ALA A 6 22.60 -11.10 -8.59
C ALA A 6 21.24 -11.75 -8.82
N ARG A 7 21.16 -13.07 -8.63
CA ARG A 7 19.88 -13.79 -8.77
C ARG A 7 18.86 -13.20 -7.81
N PRO A 8 17.61 -13.01 -8.26
CA PRO A 8 16.56 -12.51 -7.37
C PRO A 8 16.46 -13.35 -6.08
N PRO A 9 16.15 -12.73 -4.93
CA PRO A 9 16.10 -13.43 -3.64
C PRO A 9 14.81 -14.25 -3.47
N TYR A 10 14.62 -15.28 -4.31
CA TYR A 10 13.39 -16.10 -4.34
C TYR A 10 13.00 -16.72 -2.99
N ARG A 11 14.00 -17.07 -2.15
CA ARG A 11 13.71 -17.60 -0.81
C ARG A 11 13.08 -16.56 0.09
N SER A 12 13.53 -15.32 0.00
CA SER A 12 12.95 -14.19 0.75
C SER A 12 11.55 -13.86 0.24
N TYR A 13 11.33 -13.88 -1.08
CA TYR A 13 9.98 -13.70 -1.64
C TYR A 13 9.01 -14.79 -1.18
N ALA A 14 9.44 -16.06 -1.19
CA ALA A 14 8.62 -17.16 -0.69
C ALA A 14 8.28 -17.00 0.80
N ALA A 15 9.23 -16.56 1.61
CA ALA A 15 9.00 -16.29 3.02
C ALA A 15 8.03 -15.12 3.25
N ILE A 16 8.14 -14.03 2.47
CA ILE A 16 7.21 -12.89 2.52
C ILE A 16 5.79 -13.34 2.13
N LEU A 17 5.65 -14.12 1.05
CA LEU A 17 4.35 -14.67 0.64
C LEU A 17 3.79 -15.65 1.69
N GLY A 18 4.65 -16.46 2.29
CA GLY A 18 4.26 -17.34 3.39
C GLY A 18 3.76 -16.57 4.61
N LEU A 19 4.43 -15.47 4.98
CA LEU A 19 4.00 -14.59 6.06
C LEU A 19 2.64 -13.93 5.74
N TYR A 20 2.44 -13.49 4.51
CA TYR A 20 1.16 -12.95 4.05
C TYR A 20 0.03 -13.97 4.20
N ALA A 21 0.23 -15.20 3.70
CA ALA A 21 -0.76 -16.26 3.80
C ALA A 21 -1.04 -16.65 5.26
N ALA A 22 0.01 -16.76 6.09
CA ALA A 22 -0.12 -17.03 7.52
C ALA A 22 -0.86 -15.91 8.25
N GLY A 23 -0.61 -14.66 7.90
CA GLY A 23 -1.33 -13.50 8.45
C GLY A 23 -2.83 -13.54 8.15
N LEU A 24 -3.20 -13.82 6.91
CA LEU A 24 -4.61 -13.98 6.52
C LEU A 24 -5.27 -15.18 7.22
N ALA A 25 -4.59 -16.33 7.26
CA ALA A 25 -5.08 -17.50 7.97
C ALA A 25 -5.25 -17.23 9.48
N GLY A 26 -4.29 -16.53 10.08
CA GLY A 26 -4.36 -16.09 11.47
C GLY A 26 -5.51 -15.13 11.76
N ALA A 27 -5.73 -14.15 10.89
CA ALA A 27 -6.88 -13.23 10.98
C ALA A 27 -8.21 -13.99 10.87
N GLY A 28 -8.31 -14.94 9.94
CA GLY A 28 -9.49 -15.80 9.79
C GLY A 28 -9.72 -16.72 10.99
N ALA A 29 -8.68 -17.31 11.55
CA ALA A 29 -8.77 -18.12 12.77
C ALA A 29 -9.20 -17.26 13.97
N LEU A 30 -8.62 -16.08 14.13
CA LEU A 30 -8.95 -15.15 15.20
C LEU A 30 -10.39 -14.63 15.10
N SER A 31 -10.87 -14.31 13.88
CA SER A 31 -12.26 -13.89 13.67
C SER A 31 -13.25 -14.96 14.13
N ARG A 32 -12.95 -16.22 13.83
CA ARG A 32 -13.74 -17.37 14.31
C ARG A 32 -13.71 -17.51 15.83
N ALA A 33 -12.51 -17.42 16.43
CA ALA A 33 -12.34 -17.56 17.88
C ALA A 33 -13.05 -16.44 18.66
N LEU A 34 -13.18 -15.26 18.06
CA LEU A 34 -13.85 -14.09 18.62
C LEU A 34 -15.33 -13.97 18.23
N ASP A 35 -15.86 -14.96 17.51
CA ASP A 35 -17.24 -14.97 16.97
C ASP A 35 -17.55 -13.68 16.17
N ARG A 36 -16.60 -13.29 15.31
CA ARG A 36 -16.69 -12.11 14.44
C ARG A 36 -17.08 -12.54 13.04
N ASP A 37 -18.35 -12.46 12.71
CA ASP A 37 -18.81 -12.66 11.34
C ASP A 37 -18.44 -11.45 10.46
N PRO A 38 -17.93 -11.70 9.23
CA PRO A 38 -17.79 -10.64 8.25
C PRO A 38 -19.18 -10.07 7.96
N GLN A 39 -19.36 -8.77 8.23
CA GLN A 39 -20.61 -8.07 7.91
C GLN A 39 -20.84 -8.09 6.41
N CYS A 40 -22.09 -8.10 5.97
CA CYS A 40 -22.44 -7.97 4.55
C CYS A 40 -21.79 -6.70 3.98
N GLN A 41 -20.81 -6.88 3.12
CA GLN A 41 -20.13 -5.78 2.44
C GLN A 41 -20.92 -5.39 1.19
N THR A 42 -21.09 -4.10 0.99
CA THR A 42 -21.71 -3.53 -0.20
C THR A 42 -20.65 -3.18 -1.25
N ALA A 43 -21.07 -2.91 -2.48
CA ALA A 43 -20.18 -2.39 -3.52
C ALA A 43 -19.50 -1.06 -3.10
N LEU A 44 -20.20 -0.23 -2.31
CA LEU A 44 -19.65 1.00 -1.75
C LEU A 44 -18.52 0.70 -0.76
N ASP A 45 -18.69 -0.28 0.15
CA ASP A 45 -17.66 -0.67 1.10
C ASP A 45 -16.41 -1.19 0.37
N LEU A 46 -16.59 -1.96 -0.71
CA LEU A 46 -15.48 -2.41 -1.56
C LEU A 46 -14.78 -1.24 -2.25
N GLY A 47 -15.54 -0.27 -2.76
CA GLY A 47 -14.99 0.94 -3.37
C GLY A 47 -14.17 1.76 -2.37
N VAL A 48 -14.70 1.97 -1.16
CA VAL A 48 -14.01 2.70 -0.08
C VAL A 48 -12.75 1.94 0.37
N LEU A 49 -12.82 0.62 0.50
CA LEU A 49 -11.65 -0.22 0.81
C LEU A 49 -10.57 -0.10 -0.27
N GLY A 50 -10.97 -0.10 -1.55
CA GLY A 50 -10.05 0.09 -2.68
C GLY A 50 -9.34 1.45 -2.64
N LEU A 51 -10.09 2.53 -2.41
CA LEU A 51 -9.52 3.88 -2.24
C LEU A 51 -8.59 3.97 -1.03
N ALA A 52 -8.98 3.40 0.11
CA ALA A 52 -8.15 3.36 1.31
C ALA A 52 -6.85 2.58 1.08
N THR A 53 -6.94 1.43 0.40
CA THR A 53 -5.79 0.63 -0.01
C THR A 53 -4.84 1.42 -0.90
N PHE A 54 -5.38 2.11 -1.91
CA PHE A 54 -4.59 2.98 -2.78
C PHE A 54 -3.85 4.06 -1.96
N LYS A 55 -4.55 4.75 -1.05
CA LYS A 55 -3.94 5.80 -0.21
C LYS A 55 -2.79 5.24 0.63
N VAL A 56 -3.01 4.15 1.36
CA VAL A 56 -1.97 3.51 2.19
C VAL A 56 -0.78 3.08 1.34
N ALA A 57 -1.04 2.39 0.23
CA ALA A 57 0.01 1.91 -0.65
C ALA A 57 0.86 3.04 -1.21
N ARG A 58 0.22 4.12 -1.67
CA ARG A 58 0.91 5.31 -2.18
C ARG A 58 1.71 6.01 -1.08
N THR A 59 1.10 6.23 0.08
CA THR A 59 1.78 6.87 1.21
C THR A 59 3.01 6.09 1.64
N LEU A 60 2.90 4.77 1.79
CA LEU A 60 4.04 3.93 2.19
C LEU A 60 5.14 3.89 1.13
N SER A 61 4.79 3.85 -0.17
CA SER A 61 5.77 3.65 -1.24
C SER A 61 6.30 4.94 -1.87
N ARG A 62 5.66 6.11 -1.67
CA ARG A 62 6.01 7.33 -2.40
C ARG A 62 6.06 8.60 -1.55
N ASP A 63 5.21 8.73 -0.51
CA ASP A 63 5.12 9.98 0.23
C ASP A 63 6.32 10.15 1.17
N THR A 64 6.81 11.38 1.29
CA THR A 64 7.94 11.75 2.16
C THR A 64 7.67 11.44 3.62
N VAL A 65 6.42 11.57 4.08
CA VAL A 65 6.04 11.31 5.48
C VAL A 65 6.31 9.86 5.92
N ALA A 66 6.33 8.90 4.97
CA ALA A 66 6.62 7.50 5.23
C ALA A 66 8.04 7.08 4.83
N SER A 67 8.93 8.03 4.47
CA SER A 67 10.31 7.73 4.05
C SER A 67 11.08 6.92 5.09
N PHE A 68 10.87 7.18 6.38
CA PHE A 68 11.52 6.46 7.48
C PHE A 68 11.25 4.94 7.46
N VAL A 69 10.15 4.49 6.86
CA VAL A 69 9.84 3.05 6.69
C VAL A 69 10.70 2.45 5.58
N ARG A 70 10.99 3.22 4.54
CA ARG A 70 11.73 2.77 3.36
C ARG A 70 13.24 2.90 3.52
N GLU A 71 13.69 3.93 4.24
CA GLU A 71 15.09 4.31 4.38
C GLU A 71 16.07 3.14 4.64
N PRO A 72 15.77 2.16 5.52
CA PRO A 72 16.68 1.04 5.77
C PRO A 72 16.85 0.09 4.58
N PHE A 73 15.93 0.11 3.60
CA PHE A 73 15.82 -0.89 2.54
C PHE A 73 16.07 -0.33 1.14
N VAL A 74 16.40 0.95 1.03
CA VAL A 74 16.55 1.64 -0.26
C VAL A 74 17.93 2.31 -0.39
N ARG A 75 18.31 2.61 -1.62
CA ARG A 75 19.49 3.43 -1.97
C ARG A 75 19.00 4.78 -2.46
N GLY A 76 19.75 5.82 -2.12
CA GLY A 76 19.40 7.19 -2.46
C GLY A 76 18.63 7.90 -1.35
N ASP A 77 17.98 9.02 -1.69
CA ASP A 77 17.18 9.77 -0.72
C ASP A 77 15.76 9.16 -0.64
N ALA A 78 15.47 8.50 0.47
CA ALA A 78 14.16 7.89 0.72
C ALA A 78 12.98 8.87 0.70
N ARG A 79 13.24 10.18 0.59
CA ARG A 79 12.22 11.23 0.46
C ARG A 79 11.86 11.54 -1.00
N SER A 80 12.65 11.05 -1.95
CA SER A 80 12.43 11.33 -3.38
C SER A 80 11.18 10.64 -3.93
N GLY A 81 10.83 9.47 -3.39
CA GLY A 81 9.76 8.62 -3.90
C GLY A 81 10.14 7.81 -5.14
N ASP A 82 11.39 7.92 -5.61
CA ASP A 82 11.93 7.23 -6.80
C ASP A 82 13.20 6.43 -6.45
N GLU A 83 13.39 6.13 -5.18
CA GLU A 83 14.50 5.35 -4.67
C GLU A 83 14.48 3.89 -5.15
N GLU A 84 15.68 3.33 -5.32
CA GLU A 84 15.86 1.93 -5.70
C GLU A 84 16.07 1.04 -4.46
N PRO A 85 15.54 -0.21 -4.47
CA PRO A 85 15.85 -1.18 -3.43
C PRO A 85 17.34 -1.47 -3.31
N VAL A 86 17.81 -1.75 -2.09
CA VAL A 86 19.19 -2.26 -1.90
C VAL A 86 19.35 -3.61 -2.58
N ARG A 87 20.50 -3.86 -3.19
CA ARG A 87 20.79 -5.14 -3.87
C ARG A 87 21.73 -5.98 -3.01
N THR A 88 21.14 -6.75 -2.09
CA THR A 88 21.87 -7.59 -1.13
C THR A 88 21.71 -9.08 -1.41
N GLY A 89 20.74 -9.48 -2.26
CA GLY A 89 20.37 -10.88 -2.50
C GLY A 89 19.59 -11.51 -1.35
N GLY A 90 19.14 -10.71 -0.37
CA GLY A 90 18.52 -11.18 0.86
C GLY A 90 17.16 -10.57 1.18
N PHE A 91 16.79 -10.59 2.47
CA PHE A 91 15.53 -10.05 2.95
C PHE A 91 15.42 -8.53 2.77
N ASP A 92 16.53 -7.81 2.94
CA ASP A 92 16.54 -6.34 2.82
C ASP A 92 16.16 -5.90 1.40
N GLU A 93 16.68 -6.62 0.38
CA GLU A 93 16.29 -6.40 -1.01
C GLU A 93 14.82 -6.71 -1.24
N ALA A 94 14.34 -7.86 -0.77
CA ALA A 94 12.96 -8.27 -0.95
C ALA A 94 11.97 -7.33 -0.23
N ILE A 95 12.32 -6.82 0.96
CA ILE A 95 11.53 -5.81 1.66
C ILE A 95 11.61 -4.47 0.92
N GLY A 96 12.78 -4.07 0.46
CA GLY A 96 12.96 -2.86 -0.34
C GLY A 96 12.06 -2.86 -1.57
N GLU A 97 12.04 -3.96 -2.34
CA GLU A 97 11.16 -4.13 -3.49
C GLU A 97 9.67 -4.11 -3.11
N LEU A 98 9.32 -4.69 -1.96
CA LEU A 98 7.95 -4.67 -1.46
C LEU A 98 7.49 -3.25 -1.13
N VAL A 99 8.29 -2.49 -0.37
CA VAL A 99 7.88 -1.15 0.13
C VAL A 99 7.98 -0.06 -0.93
N THR A 100 8.80 -0.22 -1.97
CA THR A 100 8.89 0.72 -3.09
C THR A 100 7.87 0.42 -4.20
N CYS A 101 7.30 -0.78 -4.21
CA CYS A 101 6.30 -1.21 -5.19
C CYS A 101 4.88 -0.94 -4.68
N THR A 102 4.23 0.10 -5.16
CA THR A 102 2.85 0.45 -4.77
C THR A 102 1.85 -0.71 -4.93
N ARG A 103 2.00 -1.53 -5.99
CA ARG A 103 1.13 -2.69 -6.21
C ARG A 103 1.38 -3.78 -5.18
N CYS A 104 2.65 -4.03 -4.86
CA CYS A 104 3.04 -5.09 -3.94
C CYS A 104 2.57 -4.77 -2.51
N ILE A 105 2.89 -3.58 -2.01
CA ILE A 105 2.47 -3.14 -0.67
C ILE A 105 0.96 -2.94 -0.59
N GLY A 106 0.31 -2.61 -1.71
CA GLY A 106 -1.15 -2.49 -1.79
C GLY A 106 -1.88 -3.78 -1.42
N THR A 107 -1.35 -4.93 -1.82
CA THR A 107 -1.93 -6.24 -1.43
C THR A 107 -1.91 -6.43 0.09
N TRP A 108 -0.81 -6.06 0.74
CA TRP A 108 -0.68 -6.11 2.21
C TRP A 108 -1.60 -5.09 2.90
N ALA A 109 -1.69 -3.88 2.35
CA ALA A 109 -2.59 -2.85 2.85
C ALA A 109 -4.06 -3.30 2.77
N ALA A 110 -4.47 -3.90 1.65
CA ALA A 110 -5.82 -4.44 1.48
C ALA A 110 -6.14 -5.52 2.52
N ALA A 111 -5.24 -6.48 2.69
CA ALA A 111 -5.39 -7.56 3.67
C ALA A 111 -5.46 -7.01 5.11
N GLY A 112 -4.59 -6.07 5.46
CA GLY A 112 -4.57 -5.44 6.79
C GLY A 112 -5.85 -4.66 7.08
N LEU A 113 -6.31 -3.82 6.14
CA LEU A 113 -7.54 -3.05 6.28
C LEU A 113 -8.78 -3.95 6.37
N ALA A 114 -8.88 -4.96 5.49
CA ALA A 114 -9.99 -5.92 5.53
C ALA A 114 -10.01 -6.72 6.84
N SER A 115 -8.85 -7.22 7.29
CA SER A 115 -8.72 -7.92 8.58
C SER A 115 -9.12 -7.03 9.75
N THR A 116 -8.73 -5.75 9.72
CA THR A 116 -9.08 -4.78 10.77
C THR A 116 -10.59 -4.52 10.81
N GLN A 117 -11.26 -4.45 9.66
CA GLN A 117 -12.71 -4.31 9.61
C GLN A 117 -13.46 -5.50 10.23
N ILE A 118 -12.91 -6.71 10.13
CA ILE A 118 -13.51 -7.92 10.73
C ILE A 118 -13.21 -7.99 12.22
N LEU A 119 -11.95 -7.82 12.60
CA LEU A 119 -11.50 -8.02 13.99
C LEU A 119 -11.90 -6.85 14.91
N ALA A 120 -11.89 -5.63 14.41
CA ALA A 120 -12.22 -4.41 15.13
C ALA A 120 -13.17 -3.51 14.30
N PRO A 121 -14.44 -3.86 14.11
CA PRO A 121 -15.33 -3.27 13.12
C PRO A 121 -15.47 -1.75 13.22
N ARG A 122 -15.56 -1.20 14.43
CA ARG A 122 -15.69 0.25 14.65
C ARG A 122 -14.43 1.00 14.23
N PHE A 123 -13.29 0.52 14.65
CA PHE A 123 -11.98 1.10 14.31
C PHE A 123 -11.64 0.89 12.82
N GLY A 124 -11.83 -0.33 12.33
CA GLY A 124 -11.58 -0.67 10.93
C GLY A 124 -12.42 0.17 9.96
N ARG A 125 -13.70 0.40 10.29
CA ARG A 125 -14.55 1.29 9.50
C ARG A 125 -14.07 2.73 9.54
N LEU A 126 -13.77 3.28 10.71
CA LEU A 126 -13.23 4.64 10.84
C LEU A 126 -11.95 4.81 10.02
N LEU A 127 -10.99 3.90 10.18
CA LEU A 127 -9.72 3.91 9.48
C LEU A 127 -9.91 3.86 7.96
N THR A 128 -10.70 2.89 7.47
CA THR A 128 -10.90 2.68 6.04
C THR A 128 -11.64 3.87 5.40
N TRP A 129 -12.67 4.40 6.05
CA TRP A 129 -13.41 5.55 5.51
C TRP A 129 -12.57 6.84 5.53
N SER A 130 -11.78 7.08 6.57
CA SER A 130 -10.87 8.23 6.62
C SER A 130 -9.82 8.18 5.52
N LEU A 131 -9.19 7.01 5.31
CA LEU A 131 -8.21 6.82 4.25
C LEU A 131 -8.85 6.87 2.86
N GLY A 132 -10.04 6.32 2.70
CA GLY A 132 -10.81 6.38 1.46
C GLY A 132 -11.20 7.82 1.08
N ALA A 133 -11.63 8.61 2.06
CA ALA A 133 -11.91 10.02 1.86
C ALA A 133 -10.65 10.82 1.49
N ALA A 134 -9.50 10.53 2.13
CA ALA A 134 -8.23 11.13 1.79
C ALA A 134 -7.80 10.80 0.35
N ALA A 135 -7.96 9.55 -0.09
CA ALA A 135 -7.71 9.16 -1.47
C ALA A 135 -8.63 9.90 -2.46
N ALA A 136 -9.92 9.97 -2.16
CA ALA A 136 -10.87 10.71 -2.99
C ALA A 136 -10.49 12.19 -3.11
N ASN A 137 -10.04 12.80 -2.01
CA ASN A 137 -9.54 14.17 -2.02
C ASN A 137 -8.31 14.34 -2.93
N ASP A 138 -7.35 13.39 -2.94
CA ASP A 138 -6.19 13.44 -3.84
C ASP A 138 -6.62 13.45 -5.31
N PHE A 139 -7.60 12.61 -5.68
CA PHE A 139 -8.15 12.58 -7.03
C PHE A 139 -8.90 13.86 -7.39
N LEU A 140 -9.69 14.43 -6.47
CA LEU A 140 -10.38 15.69 -6.69
C LEU A 140 -9.40 16.85 -6.88
N GLN A 141 -8.34 16.91 -6.11
CA GLN A 141 -7.30 17.95 -6.27
C GLN A 141 -6.57 17.80 -7.60
N ALA A 142 -6.20 16.57 -8.00
CA ALA A 142 -5.55 16.32 -9.28
C ALA A 142 -6.48 16.68 -10.45
N GLY A 143 -7.75 16.32 -10.37
CA GLY A 143 -8.76 16.68 -11.37
C GLY A 143 -8.97 18.18 -11.46
N PHE A 144 -9.08 18.87 -10.32
CA PHE A 144 -9.22 20.32 -10.28
C PHE A 144 -8.00 21.02 -10.92
N ALA A 145 -6.79 20.59 -10.57
CA ALA A 145 -5.56 21.13 -11.16
C ALA A 145 -5.52 20.94 -12.69
N ALA A 146 -5.90 19.76 -13.19
CA ALA A 146 -5.94 19.48 -14.62
C ALA A 146 -6.98 20.37 -15.35
N LEU A 147 -8.16 20.55 -14.75
CA LEU A 147 -9.21 21.42 -15.33
C LEU A 147 -8.77 22.90 -15.35
N THR A 148 -8.12 23.36 -14.29
CA THR A 148 -7.61 24.74 -14.21
C THR A 148 -6.50 24.97 -15.24
N ALA A 149 -5.57 24.03 -15.40
CA ALA A 149 -4.53 24.12 -16.42
C ALA A 149 -5.14 24.21 -17.83
N LYS A 150 -6.15 23.40 -18.10
CA LYS A 150 -6.84 23.39 -19.41
C LYS A 150 -7.62 24.69 -19.65
N ALA A 151 -8.25 25.25 -18.64
CA ALA A 151 -8.96 26.54 -18.75
C ALA A 151 -7.97 27.68 -19.10
N ASN A 152 -6.81 27.71 -18.43
CA ASN A 152 -5.79 28.74 -18.69
C ASN A 152 -5.19 28.62 -20.10
N GLU A 153 -5.04 27.40 -20.65
CA GLU A 153 -4.59 27.23 -22.05
C GLU A 153 -5.58 27.87 -23.04
N LEU A 154 -6.89 27.72 -22.80
CA LEU A 154 -7.94 28.23 -23.67
C LEU A 154 -8.11 29.77 -23.61
N GLU A 155 -7.61 30.42 -22.54
CA GLU A 155 -7.65 31.89 -22.42
C GLU A 155 -6.49 32.59 -23.13
N VAL A 156 -5.44 31.84 -23.49
CA VAL A 156 -4.21 32.37 -24.14
C VAL A 156 -4.28 32.28 -25.67
N ASP A 157 -5.18 31.48 -26.21
CA ASP A 157 -5.46 31.36 -27.66
C ASP A 157 -6.55 32.34 -28.11
#